data_2bbfb816cbe25720f60fa942953cdaa0
#
_entry.id   2bbfb816cbe25720f60fa942953cdaa0
#
_cell.length_a   1.000
_cell.length_b   1.000
_cell.length_c   1.000
_cell.angle_alpha   90.00
_cell.angle_beta   90.00
_cell.angle_gamma   90.00
#
_symmetry.space_group_name_H-M   'P 1'
#
loop_
_entity.id
_entity.type
_entity.pdbx_description
1 polymer ?
#
loop_
_entity_poly.entity_id
_entity_poly.type
_entity_poly.pdbx_seq_one_letter_code
_entity_poly.pdbx_strand_id
1 'polypeptide(L)'
;MNKIFLNDNTFSSKPLVATIGFFDGVHRGHRYLIDQVIAEARNSGMESAVITFDEHPRKVLQKDYQPKLLSTLDAKLILLSRTKVDNAVVLHFDRAMASLSARDFMDKILSKRLNVRKLIIGYDNRFGHDRSVGFDDYVRYGREMGIEVVRSQAFSLNGVNVSSSYIRKLIETGELELANSCLGYPYTIYGKVVPGVQKGRQLGFPTANIDTTDSGQLIPAVGVYGVRVRLAQSMEMKRGMMNIGTRPTFDGGKMTLEANIFNFTGDLYGQNLIVSFVHRIRDEHKFESAAALVDQMKKDARLIEDQFEKDSLLADD
;
A
#
# COMPACT_ATOMS: atom_id res chain seq x y z
N MET A 1 -8.33 10.81 13.14
CA MET A 1 -9.04 9.70 12.45
C MET A 1 -9.35 8.60 13.43
N ASN A 2 -10.63 8.27 13.59
CA ASN A 2 -11.08 7.13 14.38
C ASN A 2 -10.95 5.86 13.54
N LYS A 3 -10.44 4.76 14.13
CA LYS A 3 -10.42 3.44 13.49
C LYS A 3 -11.58 2.64 14.05
N ILE A 4 -12.53 2.25 13.21
CA ILE A 4 -13.76 1.55 13.59
C ILE A 4 -13.73 0.18 12.92
N PHE A 5 -13.55 -0.89 13.71
CA PHE A 5 -13.74 -2.26 13.23
C PHE A 5 -15.20 -2.63 13.42
N LEU A 6 -15.91 -2.84 12.31
CA LEU A 6 -17.34 -3.08 12.35
C LEU A 6 -17.63 -4.48 12.90
N ASN A 7 -18.29 -4.53 14.06
CA ASN A 7 -18.82 -5.74 14.68
C ASN A 7 -20.34 -5.58 14.94
N ASP A 8 -21.01 -6.59 15.44
CA ASP A 8 -22.47 -6.60 15.61
C ASP A 8 -23.04 -5.48 16.47
N ASN A 9 -22.23 -4.90 17.35
CA ASN A 9 -22.63 -3.82 18.27
C ASN A 9 -22.20 -2.42 17.79
N THR A 10 -21.62 -2.31 16.58
CA THR A 10 -21.15 -1.01 16.08
C THR A 10 -22.26 -0.29 15.32
N PHE A 11 -22.67 0.87 15.82
CA PHE A 11 -23.62 1.78 15.17
C PHE A 11 -23.07 3.20 15.23
N SER A 12 -23.14 3.93 14.11
CA SER A 12 -22.82 5.35 14.09
C SER A 12 -24.06 6.18 14.42
N SER A 13 -23.95 7.02 15.46
CA SER A 13 -24.99 7.99 15.78
C SER A 13 -24.95 9.24 14.89
N LYS A 14 -23.78 9.56 14.35
CA LYS A 14 -23.58 10.75 13.50
C LYS A 14 -23.78 10.40 12.03
N PRO A 15 -24.37 11.30 11.24
CA PRO A 15 -24.47 11.10 9.80
C PRO A 15 -23.10 11.19 9.14
N LEU A 16 -22.89 10.32 8.14
CA LEU A 16 -21.60 10.21 7.43
C LEU A 16 -21.73 10.56 5.95
N VAL A 17 -20.75 11.29 5.44
CA VAL A 17 -20.39 11.27 4.02
C VAL A 17 -19.28 10.23 3.86
N ALA A 18 -19.48 9.22 3.02
CA ALA A 18 -18.59 8.07 2.96
C ALA A 18 -18.14 7.74 1.52
N THR A 19 -17.04 7.04 1.42
CA THR A 19 -16.63 6.28 0.24
C THR A 19 -16.30 4.85 0.63
N ILE A 20 -16.41 3.93 -0.33
CA ILE A 20 -16.13 2.51 -0.12
C ILE A 20 -15.12 1.99 -1.14
N GLY A 21 -14.18 1.16 -0.70
CA GLY A 21 -13.21 0.52 -1.54
C GLY A 21 -12.18 -0.27 -0.75
N PHE A 22 -11.34 -1.03 -1.45
CA PHE A 22 -10.24 -1.73 -0.79
C PHE A 22 -9.09 -0.79 -0.42
N PHE A 23 -8.89 0.30 -1.16
CA PHE A 23 -7.91 1.36 -0.94
C PHE A 23 -6.46 0.86 -0.81
N ASP A 24 -6.09 -0.15 -1.60
CA ASP A 24 -4.75 -0.69 -1.57
C ASP A 24 -3.71 0.34 -1.98
N GLY A 25 -2.75 0.62 -1.07
CA GLY A 25 -1.70 1.61 -1.26
C GLY A 25 -2.14 3.06 -1.08
N VAL A 26 -3.42 3.36 -0.83
CA VAL A 26 -3.95 4.74 -0.65
C VAL A 26 -3.28 5.76 -1.59
N HIS A 27 -3.17 5.40 -2.89
CA HIS A 27 -2.50 6.16 -3.93
C HIS A 27 -3.18 7.51 -4.22
N ARG A 28 -2.58 8.37 -5.03
CA ARG A 28 -3.10 9.71 -5.33
C ARG A 28 -4.53 9.73 -5.83
N GLY A 29 -4.95 8.73 -6.64
CA GLY A 29 -6.34 8.57 -7.06
C GLY A 29 -7.30 8.29 -5.89
N HIS A 30 -6.88 7.47 -4.91
CA HIS A 30 -7.65 7.25 -3.69
C HIS A 30 -7.73 8.53 -2.85
N ARG A 31 -6.62 9.26 -2.70
CA ARG A 31 -6.60 10.52 -1.95
C ARG A 31 -7.51 11.57 -2.57
N TYR A 32 -7.49 11.69 -3.90
CA TYR A 32 -8.39 12.59 -4.62
C TYR A 32 -9.87 12.31 -4.32
N LEU A 33 -10.27 11.02 -4.28
CA LEU A 33 -11.61 10.62 -3.88
C LEU A 33 -11.90 10.94 -2.40
N ILE A 34 -10.95 10.68 -1.52
CA ILE A 34 -11.08 10.94 -0.08
C ILE A 34 -11.18 12.44 0.20
N ASP A 35 -10.44 13.27 -0.52
CA ASP A 35 -10.50 14.73 -0.40
C ASP A 35 -11.89 15.28 -0.76
N GLN A 36 -12.56 14.70 -1.77
CA GLN A 36 -13.95 15.03 -2.09
C GLN A 36 -14.90 14.65 -0.95
N VAL A 37 -14.71 13.48 -0.33
CA VAL A 37 -15.52 13.03 0.82
C VAL A 37 -15.35 14.00 2.00
N ILE A 38 -14.12 14.40 2.30
CA ILE A 38 -13.81 15.34 3.38
C ILE A 38 -14.43 16.72 3.12
N ALA A 39 -14.31 17.22 1.88
CA ALA A 39 -14.87 18.51 1.52
C ALA A 39 -16.40 18.51 1.64
N GLU A 40 -17.05 17.49 1.13
CA GLU A 40 -18.50 17.32 1.20
C GLU A 40 -19.02 17.16 2.63
N ALA A 41 -18.31 16.38 3.45
CA ALA A 41 -18.65 16.20 4.86
C ALA A 41 -18.63 17.53 5.62
N ARG A 42 -17.60 18.36 5.38
CA ARG A 42 -17.50 19.71 5.97
C ARG A 42 -18.63 20.61 5.51
N ASN A 43 -18.96 20.61 4.21
CA ASN A 43 -20.02 21.45 3.65
C ASN A 43 -21.39 21.11 4.20
N SER A 44 -21.63 19.82 4.51
CA SER A 44 -22.90 19.32 5.01
C SER A 44 -22.99 19.18 6.53
N GLY A 45 -21.92 19.54 7.26
CA GLY A 45 -21.86 19.39 8.75
C GLY A 45 -21.88 17.95 9.23
N MET A 46 -21.43 17.00 8.38
CA MET A 46 -21.37 15.57 8.68
C MET A 46 -19.90 15.14 8.94
N GLU A 47 -19.70 13.91 9.40
CA GLU A 47 -18.36 13.33 9.49
C GLU A 47 -17.98 12.59 8.20
N SER A 48 -16.71 12.68 7.82
CA SER A 48 -16.15 11.96 6.68
C SER A 48 -15.75 10.53 7.04
N ALA A 49 -15.98 9.57 6.13
CA ALA A 49 -15.63 8.18 6.36
C ALA A 49 -15.06 7.49 5.12
N VAL A 50 -14.01 6.72 5.32
CA VAL A 50 -13.52 5.72 4.36
C VAL A 50 -13.91 4.34 4.86
N ILE A 51 -14.71 3.62 4.09
CA ILE A 51 -15.12 2.25 4.37
C ILE A 51 -14.21 1.31 3.57
N THR A 52 -13.47 0.46 4.26
CA THR A 52 -12.52 -0.48 3.65
C THR A 52 -12.66 -1.87 4.25
N PHE A 53 -11.85 -2.82 3.76
CA PHE A 53 -11.89 -4.22 4.17
C PHE A 53 -10.55 -4.65 4.76
N ASP A 54 -10.60 -5.57 5.72
CA ASP A 54 -9.42 -6.20 6.31
C ASP A 54 -8.77 -7.21 5.35
N GLU A 55 -9.56 -8.00 4.64
CA GLU A 55 -9.11 -8.98 3.66
C GLU A 55 -9.43 -8.53 2.22
N HIS A 56 -8.55 -8.91 1.28
CA HIS A 56 -8.78 -8.61 -0.13
C HIS A 56 -9.96 -9.45 -0.66
N PRO A 57 -11.02 -8.83 -1.25
CA PRO A 57 -12.22 -9.55 -1.67
C PRO A 57 -11.97 -10.77 -2.55
N ARG A 58 -11.01 -10.69 -3.49
CA ARG A 58 -10.66 -11.84 -4.34
C ARG A 58 -10.02 -13.00 -3.59
N LYS A 59 -9.29 -12.74 -2.48
CA LYS A 59 -8.70 -13.80 -1.67
C LYS A 59 -9.77 -14.69 -1.03
N VAL A 60 -10.88 -14.09 -0.59
CA VAL A 60 -12.01 -14.78 0.02
C VAL A 60 -12.84 -15.55 -1.03
N LEU A 61 -12.99 -14.96 -2.23
CA LEU A 61 -13.80 -15.54 -3.31
C LEU A 61 -13.04 -16.61 -4.12
N GLN A 62 -11.73 -16.54 -4.20
CA GLN A 62 -10.87 -17.43 -5.01
C GLN A 62 -9.77 -18.00 -4.10
N LYS A 63 -9.87 -19.27 -3.69
CA LYS A 63 -8.96 -19.90 -2.74
C LYS A 63 -7.48 -19.85 -3.14
N ASP A 64 -7.19 -19.92 -4.44
CA ASP A 64 -5.82 -19.96 -4.96
C ASP A 64 -5.27 -18.55 -5.31
N TYR A 65 -6.08 -17.52 -5.12
CA TYR A 65 -5.66 -16.15 -5.40
C TYR A 65 -4.87 -15.56 -4.23
N GLN A 66 -3.59 -15.32 -4.48
CA GLN A 66 -2.72 -14.60 -3.55
C GLN A 66 -2.57 -13.15 -4.05
N PRO A 67 -3.22 -12.17 -3.40
CA PRO A 67 -3.08 -10.78 -3.79
C PRO A 67 -1.67 -10.30 -3.49
N LYS A 68 -1.03 -9.68 -4.48
CA LYS A 68 0.19 -8.91 -4.29
C LYS A 68 -0.21 -7.51 -3.82
N LEU A 69 -0.27 -7.29 -2.52
CA LEU A 69 -0.75 -6.04 -1.92
C LEU A 69 0.27 -4.91 -2.07
N LEU A 70 -0.20 -3.69 -2.28
CA LEU A 70 0.63 -2.48 -2.18
C LEU A 70 0.86 -2.06 -0.73
N SER A 71 -0.07 -2.40 0.16
CA SER A 71 0.02 -2.08 1.59
C SER A 71 -0.63 -3.16 2.45
N THR A 72 -0.05 -3.45 3.61
CA THR A 72 -0.72 -4.20 4.67
C THR A 72 -1.92 -3.41 5.23
N LEU A 73 -2.80 -4.04 5.99
CA LEU A 73 -3.92 -3.34 6.64
C LEU A 73 -3.42 -2.21 7.56
N ASP A 74 -2.42 -2.49 8.39
CA ASP A 74 -1.87 -1.49 9.31
C ASP A 74 -1.25 -0.31 8.56
N ALA A 75 -0.46 -0.59 7.51
CA ALA A 75 0.10 0.44 6.64
C ALA A 75 -1.00 1.27 5.97
N LYS A 76 -2.05 0.63 5.46
CA LYS A 76 -3.22 1.29 4.87
C LYS A 76 -3.90 2.23 5.87
N LEU A 77 -4.12 1.80 7.10
CA LEU A 77 -4.72 2.63 8.15
C LEU A 77 -3.82 3.81 8.55
N ILE A 78 -2.50 3.64 8.54
CA ILE A 78 -1.54 4.75 8.72
C ILE A 78 -1.63 5.73 7.55
N LEU A 79 -1.69 5.25 6.31
CA LEU A 79 -1.82 6.11 5.13
C LEU A 79 -3.15 6.87 5.12
N LEU A 80 -4.25 6.22 5.49
CA LEU A 80 -5.56 6.87 5.64
C LEU A 80 -5.54 7.95 6.72
N SER A 81 -4.86 7.73 7.84
CA SER A 81 -4.78 8.75 8.90
C SER A 81 -4.11 10.06 8.45
N ARG A 82 -3.25 9.99 7.45
CA ARG A 82 -2.59 11.18 6.86
C ARG A 82 -3.50 11.99 5.94
N THR A 83 -4.64 11.45 5.50
CA THR A 83 -5.61 12.16 4.65
C THR A 83 -6.51 13.13 5.41
N LYS A 84 -6.50 13.10 6.76
CA LYS A 84 -7.37 13.88 7.65
C LYS A 84 -8.86 13.49 7.57
N VAL A 85 -9.20 12.31 7.04
CA VAL A 85 -10.54 11.74 7.13
C VAL A 85 -10.89 11.50 8.60
N ASP A 86 -12.14 11.74 9.00
CA ASP A 86 -12.55 11.60 10.41
C ASP A 86 -12.58 10.14 10.84
N ASN A 87 -13.09 9.25 9.99
CA ASN A 87 -13.30 7.84 10.30
C ASN A 87 -12.76 6.90 9.23
N ALA A 88 -12.04 5.85 9.63
CA ALA A 88 -11.75 4.68 8.81
C ALA A 88 -12.53 3.50 9.37
N VAL A 89 -13.51 3.04 8.61
CA VAL A 89 -14.35 1.89 8.95
C VAL A 89 -13.79 0.65 8.26
N VAL A 90 -13.39 -0.34 9.04
CA VAL A 90 -12.86 -1.61 8.54
C VAL A 90 -13.95 -2.67 8.67
N LEU A 91 -14.35 -3.23 7.53
CA LEU A 91 -15.30 -4.33 7.45
C LEU A 91 -14.53 -5.65 7.35
N HIS A 92 -14.96 -6.65 8.11
CA HIS A 92 -14.50 -8.01 7.90
C HIS A 92 -15.12 -8.58 6.61
N PHE A 93 -14.25 -8.94 5.65
CA PHE A 93 -14.70 -9.47 4.37
C PHE A 93 -14.65 -10.99 4.37
N ASP A 94 -15.76 -11.60 4.70
CA ASP A 94 -15.98 -13.05 4.68
C ASP A 94 -16.97 -13.45 3.56
N ARG A 95 -17.34 -14.74 3.53
CA ARG A 95 -18.32 -15.25 2.55
C ARG A 95 -19.72 -14.69 2.78
N ALA A 96 -20.10 -14.40 4.03
CA ALA A 96 -21.39 -13.81 4.34
C ALA A 96 -21.46 -12.38 3.79
N MET A 97 -20.45 -11.56 4.02
CA MET A 97 -20.32 -10.22 3.45
C MET A 97 -20.29 -10.27 1.92
N ALA A 98 -19.57 -11.21 1.33
CA ALA A 98 -19.46 -11.39 -0.12
C ALA A 98 -20.79 -11.82 -0.79
N SER A 99 -21.71 -12.44 -0.05
CA SER A 99 -23.02 -12.86 -0.54
C SER A 99 -24.08 -11.75 -0.54
N LEU A 100 -23.80 -10.61 0.09
CA LEU A 100 -24.76 -9.51 0.13
C LEU A 100 -24.96 -8.91 -1.27
N SER A 101 -26.22 -8.72 -1.65
CA SER A 101 -26.55 -7.88 -2.80
C SER A 101 -26.11 -6.44 -2.55
N ALA A 102 -25.93 -5.66 -3.61
CA ALA A 102 -25.63 -4.23 -3.45
C ALA A 102 -26.71 -3.52 -2.63
N ARG A 103 -27.98 -3.85 -2.86
CA ARG A 103 -29.12 -3.30 -2.12
C ARG A 103 -29.06 -3.66 -0.63
N ASP A 104 -28.82 -4.95 -0.31
CA ASP A 104 -28.68 -5.40 1.10
C ASP A 104 -27.51 -4.75 1.80
N PHE A 105 -26.37 -4.62 1.12
CA PHE A 105 -25.20 -3.96 1.67
C PHE A 105 -25.49 -2.48 1.98
N MET A 106 -26.16 -1.76 1.06
CA MET A 106 -26.54 -0.37 1.28
C MET A 106 -27.54 -0.22 2.44
N ASP A 107 -28.55 -1.08 2.52
CA ASP A 107 -29.55 -1.04 3.58
C ASP A 107 -28.96 -1.42 4.95
N LYS A 108 -28.37 -2.63 5.03
CA LYS A 108 -27.97 -3.23 6.30
C LYS A 108 -26.71 -2.58 6.89
N ILE A 109 -25.74 -2.25 6.04
CA ILE A 109 -24.43 -1.74 6.48
C ILE A 109 -24.38 -0.21 6.38
N LEU A 110 -24.59 0.35 5.19
CA LEU A 110 -24.37 1.79 5.00
C LEU A 110 -25.45 2.62 5.70
N SER A 111 -26.73 2.29 5.51
CA SER A 111 -27.84 3.05 6.09
C SER A 111 -28.01 2.75 7.58
N LYS A 112 -28.31 1.49 7.94
CA LYS A 112 -28.74 1.13 9.31
C LYS A 112 -27.62 1.12 10.33
N ARG A 113 -26.41 0.65 9.95
CA ARG A 113 -25.31 0.54 10.92
C ARG A 113 -24.40 1.76 10.92
N LEU A 114 -24.07 2.30 9.74
CA LEU A 114 -23.11 3.39 9.61
C LEU A 114 -23.76 4.76 9.46
N ASN A 115 -25.08 4.85 9.33
CA ASN A 115 -25.80 6.11 9.16
C ASN A 115 -25.23 6.97 8.01
N VAL A 116 -24.84 6.33 6.90
CA VAL A 116 -24.35 7.03 5.70
C VAL A 116 -25.53 7.80 5.07
N ARG A 117 -25.33 9.08 4.81
CA ARG A 117 -26.29 9.97 4.14
C ARG A 117 -25.86 10.38 2.76
N LYS A 118 -24.55 10.36 2.50
CA LYS A 118 -24.01 10.58 1.16
C LYS A 118 -22.90 9.58 0.89
N LEU A 119 -22.92 8.93 -0.27
CA LEU A 119 -21.94 7.97 -0.72
C LEU A 119 -21.29 8.46 -2.00
N ILE A 120 -19.99 8.74 -1.96
CA ILE A 120 -19.19 9.13 -3.12
C ILE A 120 -18.43 7.90 -3.60
N ILE A 121 -18.74 7.42 -4.81
CA ILE A 121 -18.21 6.18 -5.38
C ILE A 121 -17.14 6.52 -6.41
N GLY A 122 -15.97 5.86 -6.36
CA GLY A 122 -14.96 5.93 -7.41
C GLY A 122 -15.52 5.54 -8.78
N TYR A 123 -14.99 6.08 -9.84
CA TYR A 123 -15.52 5.97 -11.20
C TYR A 123 -15.69 4.52 -11.69
N ASP A 124 -14.84 3.59 -11.25
CA ASP A 124 -14.80 2.18 -11.63
C ASP A 124 -15.18 1.23 -10.48
N ASN A 125 -15.52 1.76 -9.32
CA ASN A 125 -15.82 0.95 -8.14
C ASN A 125 -17.21 0.31 -8.24
N ARG A 126 -17.26 -0.99 -7.95
CA ARG A 126 -18.50 -1.78 -7.86
C ARG A 126 -18.48 -2.63 -6.59
N PHE A 127 -19.60 -2.69 -5.90
CA PHE A 127 -19.79 -3.52 -4.72
C PHE A 127 -21.09 -4.34 -4.80
N GLY A 128 -21.22 -5.34 -3.92
CA GLY A 128 -22.27 -6.34 -3.97
C GLY A 128 -21.88 -7.57 -4.80
N HIS A 129 -22.53 -8.71 -4.54
CA HIS A 129 -22.25 -9.95 -5.25
C HIS A 129 -22.74 -9.92 -6.71
N ASP A 130 -23.75 -9.13 -6.99
CA ASP A 130 -24.35 -9.00 -8.31
C ASP A 130 -23.60 -7.95 -9.13
N ARG A 131 -22.74 -8.41 -10.03
CA ARG A 131 -21.93 -7.54 -10.90
C ARG A 131 -22.74 -6.88 -12.03
N SER A 132 -23.99 -7.26 -12.24
CA SER A 132 -24.88 -6.62 -13.22
C SER A 132 -25.38 -5.26 -12.74
N VAL A 133 -25.35 -5.03 -11.42
CA VAL A 133 -25.75 -3.76 -10.80
C VAL A 133 -24.75 -2.65 -11.14
N GLY A 134 -25.26 -1.54 -11.67
CA GLY A 134 -24.50 -0.38 -12.10
C GLY A 134 -24.70 0.83 -11.19
N PHE A 135 -24.10 1.95 -11.56
CA PHE A 135 -24.19 3.21 -10.81
C PHE A 135 -25.65 3.69 -10.65
N ASP A 136 -26.46 3.58 -11.69
CA ASP A 136 -27.86 4.03 -11.66
C ASP A 136 -28.70 3.22 -10.67
N ASP A 137 -28.39 1.94 -10.48
CA ASP A 137 -29.00 1.12 -9.45
C ASP A 137 -28.62 1.59 -8.05
N TYR A 138 -27.35 1.94 -7.83
CA TYR A 138 -26.90 2.49 -6.54
C TYR A 138 -27.61 3.81 -6.23
N VAL A 139 -27.83 4.67 -7.23
CA VAL A 139 -28.62 5.92 -7.07
C VAL A 139 -30.07 5.60 -6.71
N ARG A 140 -30.69 4.62 -7.37
CA ARG A 140 -32.07 4.19 -7.06
C ARG A 140 -32.19 3.66 -5.64
N TYR A 141 -31.31 2.71 -5.25
CA TYR A 141 -31.30 2.16 -3.88
C TYR A 141 -31.01 3.23 -2.85
N GLY A 142 -30.09 4.13 -3.13
CA GLY A 142 -29.76 5.26 -2.25
C GLY A 142 -30.98 6.12 -1.96
N ARG A 143 -31.77 6.48 -2.97
CA ARG A 143 -33.02 7.26 -2.80
C ARG A 143 -34.02 6.56 -1.89
N GLU A 144 -34.18 5.24 -2.02
CA GLU A 144 -35.08 4.44 -1.16
C GLU A 144 -34.64 4.47 0.31
N MET A 145 -33.33 4.63 0.58
CA MET A 145 -32.71 4.53 1.91
C MET A 145 -32.29 5.88 2.49
N GLY A 146 -32.55 6.98 1.78
CA GLY A 146 -32.11 8.32 2.19
C GLY A 146 -30.59 8.54 2.09
N ILE A 147 -29.94 7.87 1.12
CA ILE A 147 -28.52 8.03 0.79
C ILE A 147 -28.40 8.71 -0.56
N GLU A 148 -27.79 9.89 -0.61
CA GLU A 148 -27.38 10.52 -1.86
C GLU A 148 -26.15 9.79 -2.41
N VAL A 149 -26.21 9.31 -3.66
CA VAL A 149 -25.10 8.62 -4.31
C VAL A 149 -24.51 9.47 -5.43
N VAL A 150 -23.21 9.75 -5.36
CA VAL A 150 -22.48 10.59 -6.30
C VAL A 150 -21.29 9.82 -6.88
N ARG A 151 -21.01 9.99 -8.17
CA ARG A 151 -19.84 9.42 -8.83
C ARG A 151 -18.69 10.42 -8.84
N SER A 152 -17.54 10.01 -8.35
CA SER A 152 -16.29 10.76 -8.49
C SER A 152 -15.71 10.59 -9.90
N GLN A 153 -14.96 11.60 -10.34
CA GLN A 153 -14.15 11.50 -11.56
C GLN A 153 -12.87 10.71 -11.31
N ALA A 154 -12.30 10.13 -12.37
CA ALA A 154 -10.99 9.49 -12.30
C ALA A 154 -9.89 10.54 -12.09
N PHE A 155 -8.93 10.22 -11.25
CA PHE A 155 -7.70 11.01 -11.10
C PHE A 155 -6.67 10.58 -12.14
N SER A 156 -6.21 11.52 -12.94
CA SER A 156 -5.16 11.31 -13.93
C SER A 156 -3.89 12.05 -13.55
N LEU A 157 -2.75 11.38 -13.72
CA LEU A 157 -1.41 11.96 -13.59
C LEU A 157 -0.73 11.84 -14.97
N ASN A 158 -0.35 12.97 -15.54
CA ASN A 158 0.25 13.05 -16.88
C ASN A 158 -0.55 12.28 -17.97
N GLY A 159 -1.89 12.40 -17.92
CA GLY A 159 -2.80 11.74 -18.87
C GLY A 159 -3.07 10.27 -18.62
N VAL A 160 -2.50 9.68 -17.56
CA VAL A 160 -2.72 8.26 -17.20
C VAL A 160 -3.58 8.17 -15.94
N ASN A 161 -4.63 7.35 -15.98
CA ASN A 161 -5.46 7.10 -14.82
C ASN A 161 -4.70 6.28 -13.76
N VAL A 162 -4.56 6.84 -12.57
CA VAL A 162 -3.85 6.20 -11.46
C VAL A 162 -4.74 5.14 -10.82
N SER A 163 -4.27 3.88 -10.83
CA SER A 163 -4.95 2.74 -10.20
C SER A 163 -3.96 1.80 -9.51
N SER A 164 -4.43 1.02 -8.53
CA SER A 164 -3.58 0.02 -7.85
C SER A 164 -3.02 -1.02 -8.83
N SER A 165 -3.76 -1.39 -9.87
CA SER A 165 -3.28 -2.34 -10.90
C SER A 165 -2.15 -1.75 -11.74
N TYR A 166 -2.25 -0.48 -12.12
CA TYR A 166 -1.20 0.21 -12.85
C TYR A 166 0.07 0.34 -11.98
N ILE A 167 -0.07 0.73 -10.73
CA ILE A 167 1.06 0.85 -9.80
C ILE A 167 1.76 -0.51 -9.59
N ARG A 168 0.99 -1.61 -9.43
CA ARG A 168 1.60 -2.95 -9.33
C ARG A 168 2.45 -3.28 -10.56
N LYS A 169 1.92 -3.00 -11.76
CA LYS A 169 2.67 -3.21 -13.00
C LYS A 169 3.98 -2.43 -12.99
N LEU A 170 3.96 -1.15 -12.62
CA LEU A 170 5.17 -0.31 -12.55
C LEU A 170 6.21 -0.88 -11.59
N ILE A 171 5.79 -1.33 -10.40
CA ILE A 171 6.68 -1.94 -9.40
C ILE A 171 7.27 -3.26 -9.92
N GLU A 172 6.45 -4.09 -10.59
CA GLU A 172 6.87 -5.38 -11.17
C GLU A 172 7.82 -5.22 -12.37
N THR A 173 7.73 -4.11 -13.10
CA THR A 173 8.64 -3.80 -14.23
C THR A 173 9.84 -2.95 -13.81
N GLY A 174 9.90 -2.49 -12.55
CA GLY A 174 11.01 -1.70 -12.04
C GLY A 174 10.90 -0.20 -12.30
N GLU A 175 9.76 0.29 -12.77
CA GLU A 175 9.45 1.72 -12.97
C GLU A 175 9.12 2.39 -11.62
N LEU A 176 10.07 2.31 -10.68
CA LEU A 176 9.85 2.65 -9.28
C LEU A 176 9.48 4.13 -9.08
N GLU A 177 10.19 5.05 -9.72
CA GLU A 177 10.00 6.49 -9.56
C GLU A 177 8.60 6.91 -10.03
N LEU A 178 8.12 6.32 -11.13
CA LEU A 178 6.77 6.55 -11.63
C LEU A 178 5.73 5.93 -10.69
N ALA A 179 6.01 4.73 -10.14
CA ALA A 179 5.15 4.11 -9.13
C ALA A 179 5.05 5.00 -7.88
N ASN A 180 6.17 5.54 -7.39
CA ASN A 180 6.23 6.46 -6.25
C ASN A 180 5.46 7.76 -6.54
N SER A 181 5.58 8.30 -7.75
CA SER A 181 4.81 9.46 -8.20
C SER A 181 3.30 9.19 -8.20
N CYS A 182 2.86 8.00 -8.63
CA CYS A 182 1.46 7.58 -8.59
C CYS A 182 0.96 7.34 -7.16
N LEU A 183 1.80 6.77 -6.30
CA LEU A 183 1.51 6.59 -4.87
C LEU A 183 1.46 7.93 -4.13
N GLY A 184 2.36 8.87 -4.47
CA GLY A 184 2.59 10.11 -3.74
C GLY A 184 3.45 9.92 -2.48
N TYR A 185 4.16 8.80 -2.41
CA TYR A 185 5.14 8.44 -1.37
C TYR A 185 6.00 7.26 -1.87
N PRO A 186 7.21 7.05 -1.31
CA PRO A 186 8.05 5.91 -1.65
C PRO A 186 7.38 4.57 -1.32
N TYR A 187 7.35 3.65 -2.28
CA TYR A 187 6.82 2.31 -2.06
C TYR A 187 7.50 1.65 -0.87
N THR A 188 6.73 1.07 0.04
CA THR A 188 7.25 0.63 1.34
C THR A 188 6.79 -0.80 1.64
N ILE A 189 7.74 -1.65 2.00
CA ILE A 189 7.49 -3.02 2.46
C ILE A 189 7.82 -3.18 3.94
N TYR A 190 7.21 -4.20 4.54
CA TYR A 190 7.38 -4.59 5.93
C TYR A 190 7.89 -6.02 5.98
N GLY A 191 8.94 -6.28 6.77
CA GLY A 191 9.47 -7.61 6.89
C GLY A 191 10.31 -7.79 8.14
N LYS A 192 10.57 -9.05 8.48
CA LYS A 192 11.36 -9.46 9.63
C LYS A 192 12.77 -9.83 9.20
N VAL A 193 13.77 -9.40 9.96
CA VAL A 193 15.15 -9.79 9.70
C VAL A 193 15.36 -11.25 10.10
N VAL A 194 15.83 -12.05 9.15
CA VAL A 194 16.10 -13.48 9.32
C VAL A 194 17.57 -13.80 9.06
N PRO A 195 18.09 -14.92 9.59
CA PRO A 195 19.43 -15.36 9.28
C PRO A 195 19.66 -15.56 7.78
N GLY A 196 20.80 -15.11 7.27
CA GLY A 196 21.26 -15.31 5.89
C GLY A 196 22.63 -15.97 5.83
N VAL A 197 23.21 -16.05 4.64
CA VAL A 197 24.53 -16.71 4.41
C VAL A 197 25.71 -15.88 4.91
N GLN A 198 25.51 -14.62 5.33
CA GLN A 198 26.50 -13.70 5.89
C GLN A 198 27.70 -13.38 4.98
N LYS A 199 27.62 -13.64 3.68
CA LYS A 199 28.72 -13.34 2.72
C LYS A 199 29.04 -11.84 2.67
N GLY A 200 28.05 -10.97 2.76
CA GLY A 200 28.24 -9.52 2.77
C GLY A 200 29.12 -9.02 3.92
N ARG A 201 29.00 -9.63 5.11
CA ARG A 201 29.85 -9.28 6.27
C ARG A 201 31.33 -9.53 5.98
N GLN A 202 31.65 -10.64 5.31
CA GLN A 202 33.05 -10.99 4.93
C GLN A 202 33.62 -10.03 3.90
N LEU A 203 32.76 -9.42 3.10
CA LEU A 203 33.11 -8.46 2.04
C LEU A 203 33.08 -7.00 2.50
N GLY A 204 32.84 -6.73 3.79
CA GLY A 204 32.78 -5.37 4.35
C GLY A 204 31.41 -4.67 4.13
N PHE A 205 30.40 -5.39 3.60
CA PHE A 205 29.03 -4.91 3.40
C PHE A 205 28.04 -5.81 4.15
N PRO A 206 27.92 -5.68 5.47
CA PRO A 206 26.97 -6.49 6.23
C PRO A 206 25.55 -6.22 5.75
N THR A 207 24.78 -7.28 5.45
CA THR A 207 23.40 -7.18 4.98
C THR A 207 22.41 -7.84 5.93
N ALA A 208 21.25 -7.24 6.11
CA ALA A 208 20.09 -7.83 6.73
C ALA A 208 19.24 -8.54 5.67
N ASN A 209 18.98 -9.84 5.87
CA ASN A 209 18.06 -10.58 5.03
C ASN A 209 16.62 -10.36 5.55
N ILE A 210 15.72 -9.95 4.67
CA ILE A 210 14.35 -9.55 5.05
C ILE A 210 13.37 -10.58 4.52
N ASP A 211 12.61 -11.17 5.42
CA ASP A 211 11.48 -12.03 5.10
C ASP A 211 10.17 -11.22 5.13
N THR A 212 9.48 -11.22 4.00
CA THR A 212 8.23 -10.49 3.79
C THR A 212 7.03 -11.41 3.59
N THR A 213 7.19 -12.71 3.83
CA THR A 213 6.18 -13.74 3.54
C THR A 213 4.84 -13.42 4.22
N ASP A 214 4.88 -12.99 5.48
CA ASP A 214 3.67 -12.69 6.26
C ASP A 214 2.96 -11.41 5.80
N SER A 215 3.64 -10.51 5.08
CA SER A 215 3.06 -9.23 4.67
C SER A 215 2.12 -9.34 3.46
N GLY A 216 2.30 -10.35 2.61
CA GLY A 216 1.57 -10.51 1.35
C GLY A 216 1.78 -9.35 0.37
N GLN A 217 2.79 -8.49 0.62
CA GLN A 217 3.06 -7.33 -0.22
C GLN A 217 3.80 -7.72 -1.48
N LEU A 218 3.58 -6.93 -2.51
CA LEU A 218 4.31 -7.01 -3.77
C LEU A 218 5.79 -6.70 -3.55
N ILE A 219 6.67 -7.58 -3.99
CA ILE A 219 8.11 -7.32 -4.01
C ILE A 219 8.46 -6.65 -5.34
N PRO A 220 9.25 -5.55 -5.32
CA PRO A 220 9.71 -4.90 -6.55
C PRO A 220 10.53 -5.82 -7.45
N ALA A 221 10.69 -5.40 -8.70
CA ALA A 221 11.53 -6.10 -9.67
C ALA A 221 12.93 -6.41 -9.12
N VAL A 222 13.54 -7.48 -9.60
CA VAL A 222 14.94 -7.82 -9.31
C VAL A 222 15.85 -6.65 -9.67
N GLY A 223 16.78 -6.30 -8.78
CA GLY A 223 17.69 -5.17 -8.96
C GLY A 223 18.26 -4.60 -7.67
N VAL A 224 19.01 -3.51 -7.80
CA VAL A 224 19.61 -2.75 -6.70
C VAL A 224 18.88 -1.44 -6.54
N TYR A 225 18.60 -1.08 -5.28
CA TYR A 225 17.78 0.08 -4.93
C TYR A 225 18.40 0.92 -3.84
N GLY A 226 18.26 2.24 -3.92
CA GLY A 226 18.43 3.17 -2.82
C GLY A 226 17.18 3.16 -1.95
N VAL A 227 17.36 2.86 -0.66
CA VAL A 227 16.25 2.70 0.29
C VAL A 227 16.43 3.53 1.54
N ARG A 228 15.30 3.87 2.17
CA ARG A 228 15.25 4.33 3.55
C ARG A 228 14.76 3.18 4.42
N VAL A 229 15.53 2.89 5.49
CA VAL A 229 15.24 1.77 6.39
C VAL A 229 15.00 2.29 7.79
N ARG A 230 13.98 1.75 8.44
CA ARG A 230 13.61 2.08 9.82
C ARG A 230 13.21 0.82 10.57
N LEU A 231 13.66 0.69 11.82
CA LEU A 231 13.10 -0.29 12.75
C LEU A 231 11.65 0.08 13.05
N ALA A 232 10.76 -0.90 13.13
CA ALA A 232 9.33 -0.65 13.35
C ALA A 232 9.06 0.16 14.63
N GLN A 233 9.91 0.01 15.64
CA GLN A 233 9.79 0.67 16.95
C GLN A 233 10.60 1.98 17.06
N SER A 234 11.30 2.41 16.00
CA SER A 234 12.11 3.62 15.98
C SER A 234 11.52 4.67 15.04
N MET A 235 11.77 5.94 15.36
CA MET A 235 11.49 7.05 14.44
C MET A 235 12.67 7.38 13.54
N GLU A 236 13.86 6.84 13.83
CA GLU A 236 15.08 7.11 13.08
C GLU A 236 15.05 6.41 11.71
N MET A 237 15.23 7.18 10.65
CA MET A 237 15.35 6.69 9.27
C MET A 237 16.83 6.66 8.88
N LYS A 238 17.28 5.51 8.40
CA LYS A 238 18.64 5.34 7.87
C LYS A 238 18.59 5.14 6.36
N ARG A 239 19.62 5.63 5.65
CA ARG A 239 19.80 5.34 4.23
C ARG A 239 20.41 3.95 4.08
N GLY A 240 20.19 3.32 2.94
CA GLY A 240 20.76 2.00 2.67
C GLY A 240 20.63 1.59 1.22
N MET A 241 21.25 0.49 0.91
CA MET A 241 21.19 -0.18 -0.37
C MET A 241 20.46 -1.51 -0.21
N MET A 242 19.44 -1.77 -1.05
CA MET A 242 18.70 -3.04 -1.09
C MET A 242 19.06 -3.78 -2.37
N ASN A 243 19.45 -5.04 -2.25
CA ASN A 243 19.50 -5.97 -3.36
C ASN A 243 18.27 -6.89 -3.32
N ILE A 244 17.48 -6.90 -4.39
CA ILE A 244 16.45 -7.89 -4.65
C ILE A 244 17.01 -8.82 -5.72
N GLY A 245 17.26 -10.07 -5.36
CA GLY A 245 17.83 -11.06 -6.23
C GLY A 245 17.06 -12.39 -6.22
N THR A 246 17.47 -13.32 -7.08
CA THR A 246 16.94 -14.68 -7.10
C THR A 246 18.04 -15.67 -6.81
N ARG A 247 17.81 -16.59 -5.88
CA ARG A 247 18.69 -17.74 -5.66
C ARG A 247 18.13 -18.97 -6.36
N PRO A 248 18.91 -19.64 -7.23
CA PRO A 248 18.49 -20.91 -7.79
C PRO A 248 18.25 -21.93 -6.66
N THR A 249 17.07 -22.52 -6.62
CA THR A 249 16.70 -23.65 -5.76
C THR A 249 16.15 -24.77 -6.63
N PHE A 250 16.10 -26.00 -6.12
CA PHE A 250 15.57 -27.15 -6.87
C PHE A 250 14.09 -26.97 -7.27
N ASP A 251 13.34 -26.12 -6.53
CA ASP A 251 11.89 -25.88 -6.73
C ASP A 251 11.57 -24.54 -7.42
N GLY A 252 12.54 -23.92 -8.09
CA GLY A 252 12.43 -22.55 -8.64
C GLY A 252 13.15 -21.52 -7.76
N GLY A 253 13.61 -20.43 -8.35
CA GLY A 253 14.42 -19.42 -7.66
C GLY A 253 13.68 -18.75 -6.51
N LYS A 254 14.18 -18.84 -5.29
CA LYS A 254 13.66 -18.08 -4.14
C LYS A 254 14.15 -16.64 -4.23
N MET A 255 13.23 -15.69 -4.18
CA MET A 255 13.56 -14.26 -4.12
C MET A 255 14.23 -13.93 -2.78
N THR A 256 15.29 -13.15 -2.80
CA THR A 256 16.03 -12.69 -1.61
C THR A 256 16.04 -11.18 -1.56
N LEU A 257 15.84 -10.65 -0.35
CA LEU A 257 15.86 -9.22 -0.06
C LEU A 257 16.99 -8.97 0.95
N GLU A 258 18.05 -8.32 0.50
CA GLU A 258 19.26 -8.09 1.30
C GLU A 258 19.52 -6.58 1.41
N ALA A 259 19.34 -6.02 2.61
CA ALA A 259 19.55 -4.60 2.88
C ALA A 259 20.89 -4.36 3.57
N ASN A 260 21.78 -3.57 2.97
CA ASN A 260 22.91 -2.95 3.61
C ASN A 260 22.49 -1.57 4.12
N ILE A 261 22.49 -1.38 5.44
CA ILE A 261 22.10 -0.12 6.09
C ILE A 261 23.37 0.70 6.35
N PHE A 262 23.43 1.89 5.75
CA PHE A 262 24.62 2.73 5.84
C PHE A 262 24.83 3.26 7.26
N ASN A 263 26.10 3.27 7.70
CA ASN A 263 26.51 3.76 9.01
C ASN A 263 25.74 3.12 10.19
N PHE A 264 25.36 1.85 10.02
CA PHE A 264 24.67 1.10 11.06
C PHE A 264 25.55 -0.04 11.59
N THR A 265 25.64 -0.09 12.92
CA THR A 265 26.28 -1.20 13.66
C THR A 265 25.29 -1.70 14.69
N GLY A 266 25.04 -3.01 14.73
CA GLY A 266 24.11 -3.62 15.68
C GLY A 266 23.54 -4.94 15.19
N ASP A 267 22.81 -5.62 16.07
CA ASP A 267 22.09 -6.84 15.74
C ASP A 267 20.64 -6.51 15.39
N LEU A 268 20.20 -6.97 14.23
CA LEU A 268 18.85 -6.78 13.71
C LEU A 268 18.04 -8.07 13.65
N TYR A 269 18.61 -9.23 14.00
CA TYR A 269 17.91 -10.50 13.91
C TYR A 269 16.61 -10.50 14.70
N GLY A 270 15.54 -10.96 14.08
CA GLY A 270 14.20 -11.00 14.66
C GLY A 270 13.49 -9.64 14.72
N GLN A 271 14.15 -8.53 14.38
CA GLN A 271 13.55 -7.20 14.35
C GLN A 271 12.69 -7.02 13.10
N ASN A 272 11.61 -6.25 13.22
CA ASN A 272 10.79 -5.84 12.10
C ASN A 272 11.35 -4.54 11.50
N LEU A 273 11.59 -4.57 10.19
CA LEU A 273 12.04 -3.43 9.40
C LEU A 273 10.93 -2.89 8.51
N ILE A 274 10.97 -1.60 8.32
CA ILE A 274 10.18 -0.85 7.34
C ILE A 274 11.16 -0.33 6.30
N VAL A 275 11.01 -0.78 5.05
CA VAL A 275 11.90 -0.45 3.95
C VAL A 275 11.15 0.32 2.88
N SER A 276 11.53 1.58 2.67
CA SER A 276 10.95 2.45 1.65
C SER A 276 11.91 2.55 0.46
N PHE A 277 11.43 2.15 -0.71
CA PHE A 277 12.19 2.17 -1.97
C PHE A 277 12.10 3.57 -2.58
N VAL A 278 13.24 4.24 -2.72
CA VAL A 278 13.30 5.62 -3.21
C VAL A 278 13.79 5.67 -4.64
N HIS A 279 14.92 5.03 -4.93
CA HIS A 279 15.56 5.02 -6.24
C HIS A 279 15.81 3.60 -6.74
N ARG A 280 15.62 3.36 -8.03
CA ARG A 280 16.13 2.15 -8.69
C ARG A 280 17.48 2.46 -9.29
N ILE A 281 18.51 1.73 -8.87
CA ILE A 281 19.90 2.01 -9.25
C ILE A 281 20.30 1.27 -10.52
N ARG A 282 20.02 -0.03 -10.58
CA ARG A 282 20.37 -0.90 -11.71
C ARG A 282 19.71 -2.27 -11.61
N ASP A 283 19.82 -3.03 -12.69
CA ASP A 283 19.50 -4.46 -12.71
C ASP A 283 20.50 -5.29 -11.91
N GLU A 284 20.12 -6.48 -11.47
CA GLU A 284 21.03 -7.46 -10.92
C GLU A 284 21.91 -8.04 -12.07
N HIS A 285 23.20 -8.21 -11.81
CA HIS A 285 24.09 -8.91 -12.70
C HIS A 285 25.12 -9.75 -11.95
N LYS A 286 25.68 -10.76 -12.60
CA LYS A 286 26.70 -11.61 -12.03
C LYS A 286 28.08 -10.95 -12.17
N PHE A 287 28.94 -11.16 -11.17
CA PHE A 287 30.30 -10.67 -11.17
C PHE A 287 31.29 -11.83 -11.34
N GLU A 288 32.37 -11.59 -12.05
CA GLU A 288 33.43 -12.56 -12.30
C GLU A 288 34.27 -12.87 -11.06
N SER A 289 34.34 -11.93 -10.10
CA SER A 289 35.06 -12.08 -8.87
C SER A 289 34.43 -11.34 -7.70
N ALA A 290 34.78 -11.75 -6.47
CA ALA A 290 34.36 -11.05 -5.26
C ALA A 290 34.89 -9.60 -5.22
N ALA A 291 36.07 -9.33 -5.75
CA ALA A 291 36.65 -7.98 -5.86
C ALA A 291 35.77 -7.09 -6.76
N ALA A 292 35.39 -7.58 -7.95
CA ALA A 292 34.51 -6.85 -8.86
C ALA A 292 33.13 -6.55 -8.24
N LEU A 293 32.58 -7.49 -7.48
CA LEU A 293 31.34 -7.28 -6.72
C LEU A 293 31.52 -6.15 -5.69
N VAL A 294 32.58 -6.19 -4.88
CA VAL A 294 32.86 -5.17 -3.86
C VAL A 294 33.04 -3.78 -4.48
N ASP A 295 33.76 -3.69 -5.60
CA ASP A 295 33.97 -2.41 -6.29
C ASP A 295 32.66 -1.85 -6.84
N GLN A 296 31.78 -2.71 -7.36
CA GLN A 296 30.44 -2.27 -7.81
C GLN A 296 29.59 -1.83 -6.63
N MET A 297 29.58 -2.56 -5.51
CA MET A 297 28.82 -2.17 -4.31
C MET A 297 29.27 -0.81 -3.77
N LYS A 298 30.57 -0.50 -3.82
CA LYS A 298 31.09 0.84 -3.45
C LYS A 298 30.58 1.94 -4.38
N LYS A 299 30.50 1.67 -5.70
CA LYS A 299 29.95 2.62 -6.68
C LYS A 299 28.47 2.83 -6.45
N ASP A 300 27.72 1.75 -6.25
CA ASP A 300 26.27 1.81 -5.98
C ASP A 300 25.98 2.61 -4.70
N ALA A 301 26.73 2.36 -3.61
CA ALA A 301 26.56 3.08 -2.35
C ALA A 301 26.82 4.58 -2.50
N ARG A 302 27.88 4.99 -3.21
CA ARG A 302 28.17 6.41 -3.49
C ARG A 302 27.05 7.05 -4.31
N LEU A 303 26.60 6.38 -5.37
CA LEU A 303 25.51 6.88 -6.21
C LEU A 303 24.21 7.09 -5.39
N ILE A 304 23.92 6.15 -4.50
CA ILE A 304 22.74 6.24 -3.62
C ILE A 304 22.88 7.44 -2.66
N GLU A 305 24.03 7.64 -2.04
CA GLU A 305 24.28 8.79 -1.15
C GLU A 305 24.12 10.11 -1.90
N ASP A 306 24.72 10.24 -3.09
CA ASP A 306 24.63 11.42 -3.96
C ASP A 306 23.16 11.73 -4.36
N GLN A 307 22.35 10.69 -4.64
CA GLN A 307 20.95 10.86 -4.96
C GLN A 307 20.14 11.34 -3.75
N PHE A 308 20.37 10.77 -2.57
CA PHE A 308 19.71 11.21 -1.35
C PHE A 308 20.09 12.63 -0.93
N GLU A 309 21.31 13.06 -1.21
CA GLU A 309 21.72 14.46 -0.97
C GLU A 309 20.99 15.42 -1.91
N LYS A 310 20.87 15.09 -3.20
CA LYS A 310 20.10 15.88 -4.17
C LYS A 310 18.63 15.99 -3.77
N ASP A 311 18.02 14.87 -3.35
CA ASP A 311 16.61 14.88 -2.87
C ASP A 311 16.44 15.82 -1.66
N SER A 312 17.42 15.87 -0.76
CA SER A 312 17.35 16.73 0.42
C SER A 312 17.42 18.20 0.05
N LEU A 313 18.27 18.57 -0.91
CA LEU A 313 18.40 19.95 -1.39
C LEU A 313 17.13 20.45 -2.09
N LEU A 314 16.42 19.53 -2.81
CA LEU A 314 15.15 19.87 -3.50
C LEU A 314 13.94 19.94 -2.55
N ALA A 315 14.05 19.43 -1.33
CA ALA A 315 12.97 19.45 -0.34
C ALA A 315 13.00 20.72 0.53
N ASP A 316 14.10 21.47 0.51
CA ASP A 316 14.29 22.70 1.29
C ASP A 316 13.94 23.99 0.46
N ASP A 317 13.69 23.85 -0.85
CA ASP A 317 13.16 24.89 -1.75
C ASP A 317 11.62 24.76 -1.87
#